data_e84af37ee883c36b02867d9236c181a1
#
_entry.id   e84af37ee883c36b02867d9236c181a1
#
_cell.length_a   1.000
_cell.length_b   1.000
_cell.length_c   1.000
_cell.angle_alpha   90.00
_cell.angle_beta   90.00
_cell.angle_gamma   90.00
#
_symmetry.space_group_name_H-M   'P 1'
#
loop_
_entity.id
_entity.type
_entity.pdbx_description
1 polymer ?
#
loop_
_entity_poly.entity_id
_entity_poly.type
_entity_poly.pdbx_seq_one_letter_code
_entity_poly.pdbx_strand_id
1 'polypeptide(L)'
;MAKTPPPKGFAEAPLRIYEVPSGQVFGRIYLGRYPEPLGYGKTPSRFSDPRRRRKPANRFGVLYLGETVKVCFLEAVLRDQRDGTIGDLPIGMSELYDRHYAEIEIANPLAMVDLRDDGAIVMGVPTDVAKASTQTLARAWSLAFYDHKDEPDGIIYPSRLNGHTNLAVFDRAIRKLRVRQKMQLIGAPGLASVLDDLKVALVDS
;
A
#
# COMPACT_ATOMS: atom_id res chain seq x y z
N MET A 1 -17.55 -12.52 12.79
CA MET A 1 -17.17 -13.57 11.82
C MET A 1 -15.81 -14.16 12.21
N ALA A 2 -15.65 -15.47 12.11
CA ALA A 2 -14.36 -16.12 12.40
C ALA A 2 -13.31 -15.65 11.38
N LYS A 3 -12.16 -15.16 11.88
CA LYS A 3 -11.04 -14.75 11.03
C LYS A 3 -10.35 -16.00 10.52
N THR A 4 -10.62 -16.40 9.28
CA THR A 4 -10.09 -17.63 8.70
C THR A 4 -8.67 -17.41 8.18
N PRO A 5 -7.65 -18.00 8.81
CA PRO A 5 -6.27 -17.96 8.33
C PRO A 5 -6.14 -18.74 7.00
N PRO A 6 -5.02 -18.61 6.27
CA PRO A 6 -4.77 -19.42 5.09
C PRO A 6 -4.89 -20.92 5.41
N PRO A 7 -5.64 -21.69 4.59
CA PRO A 7 -5.82 -23.13 4.82
C PRO A 7 -4.54 -23.91 4.50
N LYS A 8 -4.44 -25.13 5.04
CA LYS A 8 -3.39 -26.07 4.65
C LYS A 8 -3.52 -26.33 3.14
N GLY A 9 -2.40 -26.28 2.41
CA GLY A 9 -2.38 -26.47 0.95
C GLY A 9 -2.60 -25.21 0.13
N PHE A 10 -2.84 -24.06 0.75
CA PHE A 10 -2.98 -22.80 0.01
C PHE A 10 -1.77 -22.48 -0.89
N ALA A 11 -0.57 -22.90 -0.48
CA ALA A 11 0.65 -22.69 -1.27
C ALA A 11 0.61 -23.33 -2.68
N GLU A 12 -0.29 -24.31 -2.90
CA GLU A 12 -0.49 -25.00 -4.17
C GLU A 12 -1.77 -24.57 -4.90
N ALA A 13 -2.61 -23.76 -4.27
CA ALA A 13 -3.88 -23.32 -4.86
C ALA A 13 -3.63 -22.32 -6.00
N PRO A 14 -4.50 -22.30 -7.04
CA PRO A 14 -4.35 -21.31 -8.10
C PRO A 14 -4.57 -19.90 -7.56
N LEU A 15 -3.66 -18.96 -7.87
CA LEU A 15 -3.80 -17.55 -7.57
C LEU A 15 -4.48 -16.81 -8.73
N ARG A 16 -5.33 -15.84 -8.40
CA ARG A 16 -5.75 -14.83 -9.36
C ARG A 16 -4.66 -13.77 -9.45
N ILE A 17 -3.91 -13.81 -10.54
CA ILE A 17 -2.82 -12.87 -10.81
C ILE A 17 -3.29 -11.80 -11.79
N TYR A 18 -2.98 -10.56 -11.47
CA TYR A 18 -3.07 -9.42 -12.38
C TYR A 18 -1.65 -8.96 -12.72
N GLU A 19 -1.35 -8.90 -14.01
CA GLU A 19 -0.08 -8.36 -14.48
C GLU A 19 -0.20 -6.84 -14.61
N VAL A 20 0.54 -6.11 -13.76
CA VAL A 20 0.69 -4.66 -13.89
C VAL A 20 1.73 -4.40 -14.99
N PRO A 21 1.35 -3.78 -16.12
CA PRO A 21 2.26 -3.64 -17.26
C PRO A 21 3.41 -2.67 -16.97
N SER A 22 4.53 -2.84 -17.68
CA SER A 22 5.62 -1.86 -17.69
C SER A 22 5.14 -0.52 -18.22
N GLY A 23 5.76 0.57 -17.75
CA GLY A 23 5.42 1.95 -18.10
C GLY A 23 4.29 2.55 -17.25
N GLN A 24 3.51 1.74 -16.51
CA GLN A 24 2.51 2.27 -15.59
C GLN A 24 3.19 2.98 -14.41
N VAL A 25 2.62 4.12 -13.98
CA VAL A 25 3.16 4.96 -12.91
C VAL A 25 2.21 4.97 -11.72
N PHE A 26 2.78 4.81 -10.53
CA PHE A 26 2.09 4.90 -9.24
C PHE A 26 2.74 5.97 -8.37
N GLY A 27 1.98 6.51 -7.44
CA GLY A 27 2.46 7.46 -6.46
C GLY A 27 2.95 6.79 -5.17
N ARG A 28 3.80 7.48 -4.44
CA ARG A 28 4.17 7.16 -3.06
C ARG A 28 4.37 8.42 -2.25
N ILE A 29 3.75 8.49 -1.06
CA ILE A 29 4.07 9.50 -0.05
C ILE A 29 4.85 8.81 1.09
N TYR A 30 5.96 9.42 1.51
CA TYR A 30 6.84 8.89 2.54
C TYR A 30 7.52 10.01 3.33
N LEU A 31 7.99 9.71 4.55
CA LEU A 31 8.66 10.69 5.40
C LEU A 31 10.04 11.04 4.83
N GLY A 32 10.36 12.33 4.77
CA GLY A 32 11.62 12.85 4.22
C GLY A 32 12.88 12.35 4.93
N ARG A 33 12.77 11.93 6.20
CA ARG A 33 13.87 11.28 6.92
C ARG A 33 14.30 9.93 6.34
N TYR A 34 13.51 9.34 5.43
CA TYR A 34 13.84 8.14 4.68
C TYR A 34 14.08 8.54 3.22
N PRO A 35 15.32 8.82 2.79
CA PRO A 35 15.61 9.50 1.54
C PRO A 35 15.31 8.67 0.28
N GLU A 36 15.17 7.34 0.44
CA GLU A 36 15.03 6.41 -0.68
C GLU A 36 13.56 6.15 -1.04
N PRO A 37 13.07 6.64 -2.21
CA PRO A 37 11.70 6.42 -2.64
C PRO A 37 11.33 4.94 -2.81
N LEU A 38 12.29 4.06 -3.10
CA LEU A 38 12.10 2.62 -3.20
C LEU A 38 12.44 1.87 -1.90
N GLY A 39 12.77 2.60 -0.83
CA GLY A 39 12.99 2.02 0.49
C GLY A 39 11.72 1.35 1.02
N TYR A 40 11.78 0.09 1.38
CA TYR A 40 10.65 -0.69 1.88
C TYR A 40 10.70 -0.88 3.39
N GLY A 41 9.52 -1.00 4.01
CA GLY A 41 9.38 -1.20 5.45
C GLY A 41 9.33 -2.67 5.85
N LYS A 42 9.89 -2.98 7.04
CA LYS A 42 9.74 -4.28 7.75
C LYS A 42 9.01 -4.10 9.08
N THR A 43 8.51 -2.90 9.35
CA THR A 43 7.67 -2.60 10.51
C THR A 43 6.24 -3.09 10.29
N PRO A 44 5.46 -3.30 11.37
CA PRO A 44 4.07 -3.75 11.25
C PRO A 44 3.22 -2.81 10.38
N SER A 45 2.67 -3.36 9.31
CA SER A 45 1.74 -2.72 8.38
C SER A 45 0.74 -3.77 7.88
N ARG A 46 -0.20 -3.40 6.99
CA ARG A 46 -1.27 -4.30 6.54
C ARG A 46 -0.73 -5.63 5.99
N PHE A 47 0.26 -5.59 5.11
CA PHE A 47 0.82 -6.76 4.45
C PHE A 47 2.26 -7.07 4.85
N SER A 48 2.72 -6.55 6.01
CA SER A 48 4.07 -6.87 6.51
C SER A 48 4.19 -8.30 7.03
N ASP A 49 5.42 -8.79 7.07
CA ASP A 49 5.76 -10.11 7.60
C ASP A 49 5.26 -10.27 9.06
N PRO A 50 4.40 -11.26 9.36
CA PRO A 50 3.88 -11.49 10.71
C PRO A 50 4.89 -12.14 11.67
N ARG A 51 6.00 -12.65 11.16
CA ARG A 51 6.98 -13.46 11.92
C ARG A 51 7.84 -12.61 12.86
N ARG A 52 7.21 -11.94 13.83
CA ARG A 52 7.86 -10.99 14.76
C ARG A 52 9.04 -11.55 15.55
N ARG A 53 9.09 -12.88 15.76
CA ARG A 53 10.22 -13.56 16.45
C ARG A 53 11.46 -13.69 15.57
N ARG A 54 11.33 -13.55 14.24
CA ARG A 54 12.48 -13.52 13.32
C ARG A 54 13.19 -12.17 13.41
N LYS A 55 14.51 -12.18 13.28
CA LYS A 55 15.29 -10.94 13.16
C LYS A 55 14.76 -10.12 11.97
N PRO A 56 14.75 -8.77 12.03
CA PRO A 56 14.27 -7.93 10.93
C PRO A 56 14.91 -8.25 9.57
N ALA A 57 16.21 -8.61 9.56
CA ALA A 57 16.92 -9.01 8.34
C ALA A 57 16.26 -10.20 7.62
N ASN A 58 15.65 -11.13 8.39
CA ASN A 58 15.06 -12.37 7.88
C ASN A 58 13.54 -12.25 7.65
N ARG A 59 12.99 -11.04 7.69
CA ARG A 59 11.59 -10.75 7.33
C ARG A 59 11.56 -10.16 5.94
N PHE A 60 10.52 -10.49 5.18
CA PHE A 60 10.31 -9.77 3.94
C PHE A 60 9.87 -8.32 4.20
N GLY A 61 10.18 -7.45 3.26
CA GLY A 61 9.78 -6.06 3.26
C GLY A 61 8.63 -5.80 2.29
N VAL A 62 7.90 -4.69 2.51
CA VAL A 62 6.80 -4.27 1.66
C VAL A 62 6.90 -2.79 1.35
N LEU A 63 6.80 -2.48 0.06
CA LEU A 63 6.66 -1.12 -0.46
C LEU A 63 5.21 -0.88 -0.85
N TYR A 64 4.62 0.22 -0.35
CA TYR A 64 3.24 0.60 -0.70
C TYR A 64 3.24 1.71 -1.74
N LEU A 65 2.41 1.53 -2.77
CA LEU A 65 2.17 2.50 -3.84
C LEU A 65 0.66 2.70 -4.01
N GLY A 66 0.26 3.90 -4.40
CA GLY A 66 -1.14 4.25 -4.70
C GLY A 66 -1.29 4.70 -6.14
N GLU A 67 -2.44 4.45 -6.72
CA GLU A 67 -2.78 4.78 -8.11
C GLU A 67 -2.69 6.29 -8.40
N THR A 68 -3.03 7.14 -7.42
CA THR A 68 -3.05 8.59 -7.54
C THR A 68 -2.45 9.26 -6.30
N VAL A 69 -2.08 10.55 -6.42
CA VAL A 69 -1.66 11.35 -5.25
C VAL A 69 -2.76 11.39 -4.17
N LYS A 70 -4.04 11.39 -4.55
CA LYS A 70 -5.17 11.35 -3.62
C LYS A 70 -5.21 10.08 -2.79
N VAL A 71 -5.01 8.92 -3.42
CA VAL A 71 -4.93 7.63 -2.71
C VAL A 71 -3.74 7.62 -1.76
N CYS A 72 -2.58 8.07 -2.23
CA CYS A 72 -1.38 8.15 -1.40
C CYS A 72 -1.60 9.08 -0.20
N PHE A 73 -2.28 10.22 -0.39
CA PHE A 73 -2.57 11.18 0.67
C PHE A 73 -3.52 10.59 1.71
N LEU A 74 -4.59 9.93 1.27
CA LEU A 74 -5.51 9.23 2.17
C LEU A 74 -4.80 8.17 3.01
N GLU A 75 -3.95 7.35 2.40
CA GLU A 75 -3.29 6.22 3.09
C GLU A 75 -2.09 6.66 3.97
N ALA A 76 -1.36 7.72 3.61
CA ALA A 76 -0.15 8.12 4.30
C ALA A 76 -0.34 9.29 5.28
N VAL A 77 -1.30 10.19 5.00
CA VAL A 77 -1.50 11.42 5.78
C VAL A 77 -2.81 11.35 6.55
N LEU A 78 -3.96 11.23 5.88
CA LEU A 78 -5.26 11.30 6.54
C LEU A 78 -5.60 10.06 7.35
N ARG A 79 -5.48 8.89 6.76
CA ARG A 79 -5.89 7.62 7.39
C ARG A 79 -7.29 7.72 8.02
N ASP A 80 -7.38 7.46 9.32
CA ASP A 80 -8.61 7.48 10.11
C ASP A 80 -8.83 8.82 10.87
N GLN A 81 -8.03 9.87 10.57
CA GLN A 81 -8.10 11.15 11.31
C GLN A 81 -9.43 11.90 11.12
N ARG A 82 -10.17 11.57 10.05
CA ARG A 82 -11.45 12.20 9.74
C ARG A 82 -12.66 11.48 10.37
N ASP A 83 -12.46 10.37 11.02
CA ASP A 83 -13.56 9.59 11.59
C ASP A 83 -14.34 10.43 12.64
N GLY A 84 -15.62 10.69 12.34
CA GLY A 84 -16.49 11.54 13.16
C GLY A 84 -16.29 13.05 13.00
N THR A 85 -15.40 13.51 12.12
CA THR A 85 -15.14 14.95 11.90
C THR A 85 -15.98 15.50 10.74
N ILE A 86 -16.81 16.52 11.02
CA ILE A 86 -17.61 17.24 10.03
C ILE A 86 -16.92 18.58 9.72
N GLY A 87 -16.98 19.02 8.46
CA GLY A 87 -16.38 20.27 7.99
C GLY A 87 -14.92 20.12 7.58
N ASP A 88 -14.14 21.18 7.70
CA ASP A 88 -12.74 21.18 7.31
C ASP A 88 -11.88 20.45 8.34
N LEU A 89 -10.96 19.63 7.87
CA LEU A 89 -10.00 18.93 8.72
C LEU A 89 -8.70 19.74 8.78
N PRO A 90 -8.32 20.29 9.95
CA PRO A 90 -7.05 20.99 10.07
C PRO A 90 -5.88 20.00 10.03
N ILE A 91 -4.90 20.28 9.16
CA ILE A 91 -3.63 19.55 9.09
C ILE A 91 -2.51 20.58 9.14
N GLY A 92 -1.52 20.32 10.01
CA GLY A 92 -0.35 21.17 10.12
C GLY A 92 0.47 21.18 8.82
N MET A 93 0.96 22.34 8.39
CA MET A 93 1.81 22.47 7.22
C MET A 93 3.09 21.62 7.34
N SER A 94 3.60 21.40 8.55
CA SER A 94 4.73 20.48 8.83
C SER A 94 4.50 19.09 8.28
N GLU A 95 3.27 18.56 8.28
CA GLU A 95 2.93 17.26 7.71
C GLU A 95 3.25 17.18 6.20
N LEU A 96 3.13 18.28 5.47
CA LEU A 96 3.44 18.35 4.05
C LEU A 96 4.94 18.58 3.80
N TYR A 97 5.58 19.41 4.64
CA TYR A 97 7.04 19.67 4.52
C TYR A 97 7.89 18.48 4.93
N ASP A 98 7.45 17.70 5.92
CA ASP A 98 8.16 16.54 6.42
C ASP A 98 8.06 15.31 5.49
N ARG A 99 7.23 15.40 4.46
CA ARG A 99 7.00 14.29 3.52
C ARG A 99 7.45 14.62 2.12
N HIS A 100 7.78 13.54 1.42
CA HIS A 100 8.06 13.56 -0.02
C HIS A 100 6.98 12.78 -0.78
N TYR A 101 6.76 13.20 -2.00
CA TYR A 101 6.01 12.46 -3.01
C TYR A 101 6.98 11.95 -4.07
N ALA A 102 6.79 10.73 -4.51
CA ALA A 102 7.52 10.17 -5.63
C ALA A 102 6.57 9.50 -6.63
N GLU A 103 6.88 9.63 -7.90
CA GLU A 103 6.31 8.82 -8.97
C GLU A 103 7.23 7.63 -9.22
N ILE A 104 6.64 6.44 -9.12
CA ILE A 104 7.32 5.15 -9.28
C ILE A 104 6.76 4.47 -10.52
N GLU A 105 7.63 4.27 -11.51
CA GLU A 105 7.30 3.57 -12.74
C GLU A 105 7.56 2.07 -12.58
N ILE A 106 6.67 1.27 -13.12
CA ILE A 106 6.86 -0.16 -13.27
C ILE A 106 7.81 -0.37 -14.46
N ALA A 107 9.06 -0.67 -14.18
CA ALA A 107 10.09 -0.86 -15.23
C ALA A 107 9.99 -2.23 -15.91
N ASN A 108 9.59 -3.27 -15.15
CA ASN A 108 9.27 -4.61 -15.67
C ASN A 108 7.93 -5.07 -15.11
N PRO A 109 7.12 -5.84 -15.86
CA PRO A 109 5.80 -6.26 -15.42
C PRO A 109 5.81 -6.89 -14.03
N LEU A 110 4.77 -6.58 -13.21
CA LEU A 110 4.59 -7.14 -11.87
C LEU A 110 3.44 -8.15 -11.86
N ALA A 111 3.71 -9.37 -11.43
CA ALA A 111 2.68 -10.38 -11.17
C ALA A 111 2.09 -10.16 -9.77
N MET A 112 0.90 -9.58 -9.68
CA MET A 112 0.28 -9.19 -8.40
C MET A 112 -0.91 -10.09 -8.08
N VAL A 113 -0.99 -10.58 -6.83
CA VAL A 113 -2.21 -11.24 -6.34
C VAL A 113 -3.34 -10.22 -6.33
N ASP A 114 -4.41 -10.47 -7.09
CA ASP A 114 -5.52 -9.53 -7.24
C ASP A 114 -6.61 -9.75 -6.18
N LEU A 115 -6.72 -8.82 -5.25
CA LEU A 115 -7.77 -8.80 -4.21
C LEU A 115 -8.89 -7.80 -4.53
N ARG A 116 -8.91 -7.22 -5.73
CA ARG A 116 -9.97 -6.31 -6.18
C ARG A 116 -11.17 -7.13 -6.66
N ASP A 117 -12.29 -6.47 -6.79
CA ASP A 117 -13.56 -7.04 -7.28
C ASP A 117 -13.87 -8.38 -6.57
N ASP A 118 -14.00 -9.47 -7.32
CA ASP A 118 -14.23 -10.84 -6.84
C ASP A 118 -12.94 -11.66 -6.67
N GLY A 119 -11.76 -11.06 -6.90
CA GLY A 119 -10.50 -11.79 -6.85
C GLY A 119 -10.26 -12.47 -5.49
N ALA A 120 -10.53 -11.77 -4.39
CA ALA A 120 -10.43 -12.36 -3.07
C ALA A 120 -11.40 -13.55 -2.89
N ILE A 121 -12.65 -13.42 -3.34
CA ILE A 121 -13.70 -14.42 -3.21
C ILE A 121 -13.34 -15.69 -3.98
N VAL A 122 -12.89 -15.54 -5.21
CA VAL A 122 -12.51 -16.68 -6.10
C VAL A 122 -11.36 -17.50 -5.50
N MET A 123 -10.44 -16.85 -4.80
CA MET A 123 -9.32 -17.53 -4.11
C MET A 123 -9.68 -18.04 -2.70
N GLY A 124 -10.93 -17.83 -2.23
CA GLY A 124 -11.30 -18.13 -0.85
C GLY A 124 -10.63 -17.24 0.21
N VAL A 125 -10.11 -16.09 -0.20
CA VAL A 125 -9.49 -15.10 0.69
C VAL A 125 -10.59 -14.27 1.34
N PRO A 126 -10.63 -14.12 2.68
CA PRO A 126 -11.61 -13.25 3.32
C PRO A 126 -11.47 -11.80 2.85
N THR A 127 -12.57 -11.14 2.54
CA THR A 127 -12.57 -9.74 2.09
C THR A 127 -11.98 -8.78 3.12
N ASP A 128 -12.03 -9.14 4.40
CA ASP A 128 -11.39 -8.43 5.51
C ASP A 128 -9.87 -8.29 5.35
N VAL A 129 -9.22 -9.14 4.56
CA VAL A 129 -7.78 -9.06 4.27
C VAL A 129 -7.43 -7.71 3.65
N ALA A 130 -8.24 -7.23 2.71
CA ALA A 130 -8.05 -5.93 2.08
C ALA A 130 -8.72 -4.78 2.87
N LYS A 131 -9.89 -5.00 3.49
CA LYS A 131 -10.80 -3.94 3.94
C LYS A 131 -10.85 -3.71 5.46
N ALA A 132 -10.52 -4.70 6.31
CA ALA A 132 -10.62 -4.52 7.75
C ALA A 132 -9.62 -3.51 8.30
N SER A 133 -9.98 -2.81 9.37
CA SER A 133 -9.08 -1.94 10.13
C SER A 133 -7.98 -2.75 10.84
N THR A 134 -8.33 -3.94 11.36
CA THR A 134 -7.36 -4.84 12.01
C THR A 134 -6.53 -5.59 10.95
N GLN A 135 -5.20 -5.52 11.10
CA GLN A 135 -4.27 -6.00 10.08
C GLN A 135 -3.70 -7.41 10.33
N THR A 136 -4.11 -8.07 11.43
CA THR A 136 -3.55 -9.39 11.81
C THR A 136 -3.85 -10.45 10.76
N LEU A 137 -5.09 -10.49 10.25
CA LEU A 137 -5.51 -11.41 9.21
C LEU A 137 -4.77 -11.14 7.90
N ALA A 138 -4.68 -9.87 7.51
CA ALA A 138 -3.99 -9.45 6.29
C ALA A 138 -2.51 -9.87 6.31
N ARG A 139 -1.83 -9.74 7.44
CA ARG A 139 -0.44 -10.20 7.60
C ARG A 139 -0.29 -11.71 7.45
N ALA A 140 -1.22 -12.50 8.00
CA ALA A 140 -1.18 -13.95 7.85
C ALA A 140 -1.33 -14.37 6.37
N TRP A 141 -2.28 -13.76 5.67
CA TRP A 141 -2.48 -14.00 4.24
C TRP A 141 -1.32 -13.47 3.38
N SER A 142 -0.75 -12.31 3.74
CA SER A 142 0.44 -11.78 3.05
C SER A 142 1.62 -12.75 3.10
N LEU A 143 1.83 -13.41 4.25
CA LEU A 143 2.86 -14.45 4.36
C LEU A 143 2.55 -15.64 3.45
N ALA A 144 1.30 -16.08 3.38
CA ALA A 144 0.91 -17.19 2.49
C ALA A 144 1.10 -16.84 1.01
N PHE A 145 0.84 -15.59 0.61
CA PHE A 145 1.13 -15.11 -0.75
C PHE A 145 2.64 -15.00 -0.99
N TYR A 146 3.40 -14.51 0.00
CA TYR A 146 4.85 -14.40 -0.14
C TYR A 146 5.52 -15.77 -0.29
N ASP A 147 5.09 -16.76 0.49
CA ASP A 147 5.66 -18.12 0.49
C ASP A 147 4.99 -19.03 -0.58
N HIS A 148 4.10 -18.50 -1.44
CA HIS A 148 3.41 -19.26 -2.48
C HIS A 148 4.36 -19.73 -3.58
N LYS A 149 4.10 -20.91 -4.17
CA LYS A 149 4.94 -21.52 -5.24
C LYS A 149 5.10 -20.64 -6.48
N ASP A 150 4.08 -19.84 -6.81
CA ASP A 150 4.09 -18.94 -7.97
C ASP A 150 4.88 -17.64 -7.72
N GLU A 151 5.41 -17.45 -6.52
CA GLU A 151 6.25 -16.32 -6.09
C GLU A 151 5.76 -14.94 -6.57
N PRO A 152 4.51 -14.53 -6.33
CA PRO A 152 4.00 -13.26 -6.81
C PRO A 152 4.85 -12.09 -6.34
N ASP A 153 4.90 -11.02 -7.14
CA ASP A 153 5.66 -9.79 -6.84
C ASP A 153 5.04 -8.96 -5.73
N GLY A 154 3.78 -9.20 -5.39
CA GLY A 154 3.04 -8.43 -4.39
C GLY A 154 1.53 -8.66 -4.46
N ILE A 155 0.80 -7.70 -3.92
CA ILE A 155 -0.66 -7.71 -3.80
C ILE A 155 -1.21 -6.40 -4.37
N ILE A 156 -2.20 -6.49 -5.27
CA ILE A 156 -3.01 -5.37 -5.74
C ILE A 156 -4.37 -5.43 -5.04
N TYR A 157 -4.80 -4.33 -4.43
CA TYR A 157 -5.98 -4.32 -3.57
C TYR A 157 -6.68 -2.95 -3.55
N PRO A 158 -7.99 -2.89 -3.25
CA PRO A 158 -8.70 -1.62 -3.12
C PRO A 158 -8.34 -0.92 -1.81
N SER A 159 -8.13 0.39 -1.88
CA SER A 159 -8.04 1.22 -0.68
C SER A 159 -9.31 1.10 0.15
N ARG A 160 -9.18 0.90 1.45
CA ARG A 160 -10.30 0.90 2.40
C ARG A 160 -11.02 2.26 2.45
N LEU A 161 -10.31 3.34 2.12
CA LEU A 161 -10.78 4.71 2.32
C LEU A 161 -11.60 5.25 1.15
N ASN A 162 -11.29 4.83 -0.09
CA ASN A 162 -11.98 5.33 -1.28
C ASN A 162 -12.19 4.31 -2.41
N GLY A 163 -11.79 3.05 -2.19
CA GLY A 163 -11.95 1.99 -3.18
C GLY A 163 -10.93 1.98 -4.34
N HIS A 164 -10.12 3.03 -4.49
CA HIS A 164 -9.09 3.08 -5.53
C HIS A 164 -7.95 2.10 -5.30
N THR A 165 -7.14 1.89 -6.33
CA THR A 165 -6.10 0.84 -6.32
C THR A 165 -4.86 1.21 -5.51
N ASN A 166 -4.43 0.27 -4.69
CA ASN A 166 -3.13 0.25 -4.02
C ASN A 166 -2.32 -0.98 -4.43
N LEU A 167 -1.00 -0.84 -4.42
CA LEU A 167 -0.05 -1.94 -4.54
C LEU A 167 0.72 -2.11 -3.23
N ALA A 168 0.90 -3.36 -2.81
CA ALA A 168 1.85 -3.77 -1.78
C ALA A 168 2.90 -4.65 -2.46
N VAL A 169 4.02 -4.07 -2.85
CA VAL A 169 5.09 -4.73 -3.59
C VAL A 169 6.06 -5.38 -2.62
N PHE A 170 6.32 -6.66 -2.77
CA PHE A 170 7.28 -7.40 -1.95
C PHE A 170 8.72 -7.01 -2.29
N ASP A 171 9.62 -7.12 -1.32
CA ASP A 171 11.03 -6.72 -1.45
C ASP A 171 11.76 -7.43 -2.61
N ARG A 172 11.39 -8.67 -2.93
CA ARG A 172 11.93 -9.42 -4.08
C ARG A 172 11.70 -8.73 -5.43
N ALA A 173 10.65 -7.90 -5.53
CA ALA A 173 10.22 -7.26 -6.78
C ALA A 173 10.65 -5.78 -6.90
N ILE A 174 11.30 -5.21 -5.88
CA ILE A 174 11.71 -3.78 -5.90
C ILE A 174 12.60 -3.45 -7.11
N ARG A 175 13.43 -4.39 -7.55
CA ARG A 175 14.28 -4.24 -8.76
C ARG A 175 13.50 -4.04 -10.06
N LYS A 176 12.19 -4.34 -10.08
CA LYS A 176 11.28 -4.13 -11.21
C LYS A 176 10.71 -2.71 -11.26
N LEU A 177 11.06 -1.86 -10.28
CA LEU A 177 10.58 -0.50 -10.13
C LEU A 177 11.67 0.50 -10.45
N ARG A 178 11.27 1.70 -10.92
CA ARG A 178 12.15 2.82 -11.17
C ARG A 178 11.54 4.11 -10.63
N VAL A 179 12.33 4.93 -9.95
CA VAL A 179 11.93 6.29 -9.56
C VAL A 179 11.91 7.17 -10.81
N ARG A 180 10.75 7.71 -11.16
CA ARG A 180 10.60 8.66 -12.28
C ARG A 180 10.92 10.08 -11.83
N GLN A 181 10.35 10.49 -10.69
CA GLN A 181 10.64 11.77 -10.05
C GLN A 181 10.35 11.70 -8.55
N LYS A 182 10.95 12.63 -7.79
CA LYS A 182 10.67 12.85 -6.37
C LYS A 182 10.69 14.34 -6.06
N MET A 183 9.84 14.75 -5.10
CA MET A 183 9.73 16.13 -4.65
C MET A 183 9.20 16.20 -3.22
N GLN A 184 9.26 17.37 -2.59
CA GLN A 184 8.50 17.59 -1.35
C GLN A 184 7.01 17.45 -1.64
N LEU A 185 6.24 16.92 -0.68
CA LEU A 185 4.82 16.67 -0.85
C LEU A 185 4.04 17.95 -1.18
N ILE A 186 4.41 19.07 -0.59
CA ILE A 186 3.77 20.37 -0.83
C ILE A 186 3.81 20.77 -2.32
N GLY A 187 4.81 20.32 -3.06
CA GLY A 187 4.96 20.58 -4.51
C GLY A 187 4.36 19.48 -5.40
N ALA A 188 3.68 18.47 -4.83
CA ALA A 188 3.17 17.36 -5.64
C ALA A 188 2.05 17.81 -6.60
N PRO A 189 2.10 17.44 -7.89
CA PRO A 189 1.07 17.76 -8.86
C PRO A 189 -0.30 17.27 -8.40
N GLY A 190 -1.30 18.15 -8.45
CA GLY A 190 -2.67 17.84 -8.06
C GLY A 190 -2.94 17.83 -6.55
N LEU A 191 -1.94 18.08 -5.68
CA LEU A 191 -2.16 18.09 -4.23
C LEU A 191 -3.17 19.14 -3.80
N ALA A 192 -3.14 20.36 -4.37
CA ALA A 192 -4.09 21.41 -4.03
C ALA A 192 -5.55 20.96 -4.25
N SER A 193 -5.83 20.34 -5.41
CA SER A 193 -7.15 19.77 -5.69
C SER A 193 -7.52 18.64 -4.71
N VAL A 194 -6.56 17.84 -4.28
CA VAL A 194 -6.79 16.77 -3.28
C VAL A 194 -7.17 17.35 -1.93
N LEU A 195 -6.49 18.43 -1.49
CA LEU A 195 -6.80 19.11 -0.21
C LEU A 195 -8.21 19.70 -0.25
N ASP A 196 -8.58 20.34 -1.36
CA ASP A 196 -9.93 20.92 -1.56
C ASP A 196 -10.99 19.81 -1.57
N ASP A 197 -10.85 18.80 -2.41
CA ASP A 197 -11.77 17.65 -2.51
C ASP A 197 -12.01 16.96 -1.15
N LEU A 198 -10.97 16.87 -0.33
CA LEU A 198 -11.01 16.22 0.97
C LEU A 198 -11.34 17.20 2.11
N LYS A 199 -11.62 18.48 1.80
CA LYS A 199 -11.87 19.55 2.77
C LYS A 199 -10.80 19.59 3.86
N VAL A 200 -9.55 19.67 3.44
CA VAL A 200 -8.40 19.81 4.34
C VAL A 200 -8.00 21.26 4.41
N ALA A 201 -8.02 21.83 5.62
CA ALA A 201 -7.50 23.15 5.91
C ALA A 201 -6.05 23.05 6.40
N LEU A 202 -5.12 23.72 5.73
CA LEU A 202 -3.74 23.80 6.21
C LEU A 202 -3.64 24.85 7.29
N VAL A 203 -3.03 24.50 8.40
CA VAL A 203 -2.80 25.39 9.55
C VAL A 203 -1.32 25.47 9.89
N ASP A 204 -0.87 26.61 10.36
CA ASP A 204 0.47 26.78 10.91
C ASP A 204 0.60 25.94 12.19
N SER A 205 1.64 25.10 12.26
CA SER A 205 1.89 24.16 13.38
C SER A 205 3.25 24.41 14.01
#